data_65741d05eadfc4d26cd6a037de3f40bc
#
_entry.id   65741d05eadfc4d26cd6a037de3f40bc
#
_cell.length_a   1.000
_cell.length_b   1.000
_cell.length_c   1.000
_cell.angle_alpha   90.00
_cell.angle_beta   90.00
_cell.angle_gamma   90.00
#
_symmetry.space_group_name_H-M   'P 1'
#
loop_
_entity.id
_entity.type
_entity.pdbx_description
1 polymer ?
#
loop_
_entity_poly.entity_id
_entity_poly.type
_entity_poly.pdbx_seq_one_letter_code
_entity_poly.pdbx_strand_id
1 'polypeptide(L)' 'MTDKNNGVLVVVEVAESQPVDLGLEMLGLARRLTDGLGGAVTAVAFGAGLENIGEILIAHGADQVLVNDNTI' A
#
# COMPACT_ATOMS: atom_id res chain seq x y z
N MET A 1 0.23 10.17 -15.64
CA MET A 1 -0.25 10.34 -15.18
C MET A 1 -1.28 11.02 -15.00
N THR A 2 -2.06 11.14 -14.67
CA THR A 2 -2.97 11.71 -14.62
C THR A 2 -3.29 12.46 -13.79
N ASP A 3 -3.50 13.05 -13.49
CA ASP A 3 -3.67 13.83 -12.79
C ASP A 3 -4.85 14.24 -12.26
N LYS A 4 -5.87 13.88 -12.53
CA LYS A 4 -6.98 14.13 -11.99
C LYS A 4 -7.12 13.59 -10.70
N ASN A 5 -6.56 12.50 -10.39
CA ASN A 5 -6.65 11.90 -9.15
C ASN A 5 -5.44 12.13 -8.44
N ASN A 6 -5.24 12.78 -7.48
CA ASN A 6 -4.02 13.03 -6.76
C ASN A 6 -3.64 11.86 -5.88
N GLY A 7 -3.71 10.67 -6.44
CA GLY A 7 -3.44 9.47 -5.66
C GLY A 7 -1.97 9.10 -5.63
N VAL A 8 -1.59 8.33 -4.63
CA VAL A 8 -0.26 7.79 -4.51
C VAL A 8 -0.35 6.28 -4.48
N LEU A 9 0.47 5.62 -5.28
CA LEU A 9 0.51 4.17 -5.34
C LEU A 9 1.78 3.71 -4.64
N VAL A 10 1.64 2.83 -3.67
CA VAL A 10 2.78 2.29 -2.95
C VAL A 10 2.80 0.78 -3.15
N VAL A 11 3.91 0.27 -3.63
CA VAL A 11 4.06 -1.16 -3.84
C VAL A 11 4.71 -1.76 -2.60
N VAL A 12 4.05 -2.75 -2.00
CA VAL A 12 4.50 -3.31 -0.74
C VAL A 12 4.83 -4.77 -0.92
N GLU A 13 6.06 -5.13 -0.64
CA GLU A 13 6.48 -6.52 -0.67
C GLU A 13 6.08 -7.18 0.64
N VAL A 14 5.57 -8.42 0.56
CA VAL A 14 5.16 -9.18 1.72
C VAL A 14 5.99 -10.44 1.77
N ALA A 15 6.69 -10.66 2.87
CA ALA A 15 7.51 -11.83 3.07
C ALA A 15 7.03 -12.53 4.31
N GLU A 16 6.72 -13.80 4.20
CA GLU A 16 6.30 -14.61 5.34
C GLU A 16 5.11 -13.99 6.07
N SER A 17 4.15 -13.53 5.32
CA SER A 17 2.92 -12.94 5.84
C SER A 17 3.11 -11.61 6.55
N GLN A 18 4.27 -10.99 6.37
CA GLN A 18 4.54 -9.70 6.98
C GLN A 18 4.98 -8.71 5.91
N PRO A 19 4.45 -7.50 5.94
CA PRO A 19 4.94 -6.49 5.00
C PRO A 19 6.36 -6.13 5.38
N VAL A 20 7.16 -5.88 4.36
CA VAL A 20 8.53 -5.46 4.57
C VAL A 20 8.52 -4.05 5.14
N ASP A 21 9.41 -3.77 6.08
CA ASP A 21 9.44 -2.49 6.77
C ASP A 21 9.48 -1.29 5.84
N LEU A 22 10.23 -1.39 4.77
CA LEU A 22 10.32 -0.30 3.82
C LEU A 22 8.95 0.05 3.25
N GLY A 23 8.15 -0.97 2.95
CA GLY A 23 6.80 -0.72 2.44
C GLY A 23 5.94 0.03 3.44
N LEU A 24 6.05 -0.32 4.71
CA LEU A 24 5.28 0.37 5.73
C LEU A 24 5.73 1.81 5.89
N GLU A 25 7.02 2.05 5.79
CA GLU A 25 7.54 3.41 5.86
C GLU A 25 7.04 4.24 4.69
N MET A 26 7.01 3.65 3.51
CA MET A 26 6.52 4.35 2.34
C MET A 26 5.03 4.66 2.44
N LEU A 27 4.25 3.75 3.04
CA LEU A 27 2.85 4.04 3.27
C LEU A 27 2.66 5.21 4.21
N GLY A 28 3.45 5.28 5.26
CA GLY A 28 3.36 6.40 6.19
C GLY A 28 3.69 7.72 5.51
N LEU A 29 4.70 7.70 4.66
CA LEU A 29 5.07 8.89 3.92
C LEU A 29 3.98 9.30 2.96
N ALA A 30 3.42 8.33 2.22
CA ALA A 30 2.35 8.62 1.28
C ALA A 30 1.13 9.17 2.00
N ARG A 31 0.82 8.66 3.18
CA ARG A 31 -0.31 9.16 3.96
C ARG A 31 -0.10 10.63 4.31
N ARG A 32 1.08 10.98 4.72
CA ARG A 32 1.37 12.38 5.07
C ARG A 32 1.29 13.29 3.86
N LEU A 33 1.76 12.81 2.71
CA LEU A 33 1.70 13.61 1.50
C LEU A 33 0.26 13.85 1.07
N THR A 34 -0.56 12.81 1.09
CA THR A 34 -1.94 12.97 0.64
C THR A 34 -2.78 13.74 1.64
N ASP A 35 -2.45 13.69 2.92
CA ASP A 35 -3.15 14.50 3.90
C ASP A 35 -2.95 15.98 3.62
N GLY A 36 -1.79 16.35 3.10
CA GLY A 36 -1.54 17.73 2.76
C GLY A 36 -2.07 18.14 1.39
N LEU A 37 -2.02 17.22 0.43
CA LEU A 37 -2.36 17.54 -0.95
C LEU A 37 -3.72 17.03 -1.39
N GLY A 38 -4.31 16.14 -0.64
CA GLY A 38 -5.54 15.49 -1.04
C GLY A 38 -5.21 14.22 -1.82
N GLY A 39 -6.21 13.40 -2.05
CA GLY A 39 -6.05 12.19 -2.81
C GLY A 39 -6.11 10.96 -1.93
N ALA A 40 -5.85 9.83 -2.52
CA ALA A 40 -5.95 8.54 -1.85
C ALA A 40 -4.64 7.78 -1.94
N VAL A 41 -4.39 6.93 -0.95
CA VAL A 41 -3.23 6.07 -0.94
C VAL A 41 -3.68 4.67 -1.30
N THR A 42 -3.13 4.12 -2.36
CA THR A 42 -3.41 2.76 -2.78
C THR A 42 -2.16 1.92 -2.57
N ALA A 43 -2.27 0.84 -1.83
CA ALA A 43 -1.17 -0.08 -1.65
C ALA A 43 -1.38 -1.28 -2.55
N VAL A 44 -0.33 -1.70 -3.23
CA VAL A 44 -0.34 -2.91 -4.03
C VAL A 44 0.57 -3.91 -3.35
N ALA A 45 0.01 -4.98 -2.83
CA ALA A 45 0.77 -5.97 -2.08
C ALA A 45 1.07 -7.17 -2.96
N PHE A 46 2.28 -7.65 -2.89
CA PHE A 46 2.68 -8.85 -3.61
C PHE A 46 3.61 -9.67 -2.72
N GLY A 47 3.66 -10.95 -2.97
CA GLY A 47 4.55 -11.83 -2.21
C GLY A 47 3.82 -13.04 -1.68
N ALA A 48 4.21 -13.48 -0.50
CA ALA A 48 3.68 -14.70 0.08
C ALA A 48 2.91 -14.40 1.36
N GLY A 49 1.85 -15.13 1.60
CA GLY A 49 1.08 -15.00 2.84
C GLY A 49 0.24 -13.75 2.87
N LEU A 50 -0.54 -13.53 1.81
CA LEU A 50 -1.26 -12.27 1.65
C LEU A 50 -2.62 -12.23 2.32
N GLU A 51 -3.00 -13.24 3.08
CA GLU A 51 -4.38 -13.39 3.51
C GLU A 51 -4.91 -12.26 4.36
N ASN A 52 -4.16 -11.75 5.26
CA ASN A 52 -4.63 -10.69 6.13
C ASN A 52 -3.91 -9.38 5.90
N ILE A 53 -3.24 -9.29 4.76
CA ILE A 53 -2.38 -8.15 4.53
C ILE A 53 -3.17 -6.85 4.37
N GLY A 54 -4.38 -6.94 3.85
CA GLY A 54 -5.17 -5.73 3.61
C GLY A 54 -5.43 -4.95 4.88
N GLU A 55 -5.78 -5.65 5.96
CA GLU A 55 -6.05 -4.98 7.22
C GLU A 55 -4.82 -4.29 7.76
N ILE A 56 -3.67 -4.93 7.61
CA ILE A 56 -2.42 -4.36 8.10
C ILE A 56 -2.08 -3.09 7.33
N LEU A 57 -2.22 -3.12 6.02
CA LEU A 57 -1.85 -1.97 5.20
C LEU A 57 -2.81 -0.81 5.40
N ILE A 58 -4.10 -1.09 5.59
CA ILE A 58 -5.05 -0.03 5.88
C ILE A 58 -4.73 0.60 7.22
N ALA A 59 -4.36 -0.20 8.21
CA ALA A 59 -3.99 0.34 9.51
C ALA A 59 -2.76 1.23 9.42
N HIS A 60 -1.92 1.05 8.40
CA HIS A 60 -0.71 1.84 8.23
C HIS A 60 -0.90 3.00 7.25
N GLY A 61 -2.11 3.25 6.79
CA GLY A 61 -2.38 4.46 6.04
C GLY A 61 -2.94 4.30 4.65
N ALA A 62 -3.12 3.07 4.17
CA ALA A 62 -3.69 2.87 2.85
C ALA A 62 -5.19 3.10 2.87
N ASP A 63 -5.70 3.74 1.84
CA ASP A 63 -7.14 3.88 1.67
C ASP A 63 -7.72 2.67 0.97
N GLN A 64 -6.94 2.04 0.11
CA GLN A 64 -7.36 0.79 -0.52
C GLN A 64 -6.14 -0.07 -0.78
N VAL A 65 -6.37 -1.35 -0.87
CA VAL A 65 -5.30 -2.32 -1.06
C VAL A 65 -5.66 -3.25 -2.19
N LEU A 66 -4.75 -3.39 -3.13
CA LEU A 66 -4.87 -4.37 -4.21
C LEU A 66 -3.87 -5.47 -3.92
N VAL A 67 -4.33 -6.70 -3.95
CA VAL A 67 -3.48 -7.83 -3.62
C VAL A 67 -3.24 -8.63 -4.88
N ASN A 68 -1.97 -8.83 -5.19
CA ASN A 68 -1.59 -9.63 -6.34
C ASN A 68 -1.05 -10.96 -5.84
N ASP A 69 -1.89 -11.96 -5.82
CA ASP A 69 -1.48 -13.28 -5.39
C ASP A 69 -1.24 -14.21 -6.55
N ASN A 70 -1.08 -13.67 -7.72
CA ASN A 70 -0.84 -14.45 -8.92
C ASN A 70 0.57 -14.98 -8.87
N THR A 71 0.70 -16.27 -8.78
CA THR A 71 2.02 -16.87 -8.76
C THR A 71 2.29 -17.46 -10.10
N ILE A 72 3.28 -17.01 -10.71
CA ILE A 72 3.60 -17.47 -12.03
C ILE A 72 4.80 -18.37 -12.02
#